data_96312e3b9f4c3c914c07b2aef6affad0
#
_entry.id   96312e3b9f4c3c914c07b2aef6affad0
#
_cell.length_a   1.000
_cell.length_b   1.000
_cell.length_c   1.000
_cell.angle_alpha   90.00
_cell.angle_beta   90.00
_cell.angle_gamma   90.00
#
_symmetry.space_group_name_H-M   'P 1'
#
loop_
_entity.id
_entity.type
_entity.pdbx_description
1 polymer ?
#
loop_
_entity_poly.entity_id
_entity_poly.type
_entity_poly.pdbx_seq_one_letter_code
_entity_poly.pdbx_strand_id
1 'polypeptide(L)'
;MDQLLQHILNALILGGTYALLGIGLTLIFGIMRVVNFAHGELYAFGAYMMYLWVMVLGTNFYLALPLAVLLGVMLGALMEFVLLRKMRGADIDTTMLIMIGAWIALQNTQQLTWTGVAKSIDSPFPTSPLVLGSVSVSWNRLFVFIVALALIGATYVIINRTRLGKAMRATFQD
;
A
#
# COMPACT_ATOMS: atom_id res chain seq x y z
N MET A 1 -18.32 -1.97 -28.25
CA MET A 1 -18.94 -1.77 -26.93
C MET A 1 -18.25 -2.62 -25.87
N ASP A 2 -17.92 -3.86 -26.17
CA ASP A 2 -17.34 -4.82 -25.20
C ASP A 2 -15.96 -4.43 -24.71
N GLN A 3 -15.09 -3.92 -25.59
CA GLN A 3 -13.78 -3.40 -25.19
C GLN A 3 -13.86 -2.20 -24.25
N LEU A 4 -14.82 -1.30 -24.47
CA LEU A 4 -15.02 -0.13 -23.60
C LEU A 4 -15.41 -0.57 -22.17
N LEU A 5 -16.33 -1.52 -22.06
CA LEU A 5 -16.78 -2.07 -20.77
C LEU A 5 -15.62 -2.76 -20.04
N GLN A 6 -14.79 -3.52 -20.76
CA GLN A 6 -13.60 -4.15 -20.22
C GLN A 6 -12.58 -3.10 -19.70
N HIS A 7 -12.37 -2.01 -20.45
CA HIS A 7 -11.46 -0.93 -20.01
C HIS A 7 -11.98 -0.19 -18.80
N ILE A 8 -13.28 0.11 -18.72
CA ILE A 8 -13.89 0.75 -17.55
C ILE A 8 -13.70 -0.14 -16.31
N LEU A 9 -13.94 -1.43 -16.42
CA LEU A 9 -13.80 -2.36 -15.30
C LEU A 9 -12.34 -2.49 -14.85
N ASN A 10 -11.40 -2.59 -15.77
CA ASN A 10 -9.99 -2.58 -15.46
C ASN A 10 -9.54 -1.27 -14.78
N ALA A 11 -10.07 -0.13 -15.25
CA ALA A 11 -9.80 1.17 -14.66
C ALA A 11 -10.35 1.30 -13.24
N LEU A 12 -11.55 0.78 -12.97
CA LEU A 12 -12.14 0.76 -11.63
C LEU A 12 -11.31 -0.07 -10.64
N ILE A 13 -10.88 -1.25 -11.06
CA ILE A 13 -10.06 -2.14 -10.22
C ILE A 13 -8.70 -1.48 -9.90
N LEU A 14 -8.03 -0.95 -10.91
CA LEU A 14 -6.76 -0.27 -10.75
C LEU A 14 -6.91 1.02 -9.93
N GLY A 15 -7.98 1.76 -10.21
CA GLY A 15 -8.34 2.98 -9.48
C GLY A 15 -8.58 2.75 -8.00
N GLY A 16 -9.18 1.63 -7.61
CA GLY A 16 -9.34 1.24 -6.20
C GLY A 16 -8.01 1.10 -5.47
N THR A 17 -7.02 0.48 -6.10
CA THR A 17 -5.67 0.34 -5.54
C THR A 17 -4.97 1.69 -5.39
N TYR A 18 -5.03 2.53 -6.43
CA TYR A 18 -4.46 3.87 -6.37
C TYR A 18 -5.17 4.80 -5.38
N ALA A 19 -6.49 4.67 -5.25
CA ALA A 19 -7.25 5.40 -4.25
C ALA A 19 -6.79 5.07 -2.83
N LEU A 20 -6.55 3.78 -2.54
CA LEU A 20 -6.04 3.36 -1.23
C LEU A 20 -4.65 3.96 -0.94
N LEU A 21 -3.74 3.94 -1.92
CA LEU A 21 -2.43 4.58 -1.81
C LEU A 21 -2.55 6.09 -1.59
N GLY A 22 -3.42 6.75 -2.35
CA GLY A 22 -3.68 8.19 -2.22
C GLY A 22 -4.25 8.58 -0.87
N ILE A 23 -5.20 7.80 -0.34
CA ILE A 23 -5.76 8.02 1.01
C ILE A 23 -4.66 7.89 2.07
N GLY A 24 -3.81 6.85 1.98
CA GLY A 24 -2.69 6.66 2.91
C GLY A 24 -1.73 7.86 2.90
N LEU A 25 -1.34 8.32 1.72
CA LEU A 25 -0.47 9.49 1.57
C LEU A 25 -1.11 10.78 2.11
N THR A 26 -2.39 10.98 1.81
CA THR A 26 -3.15 12.16 2.27
C THR A 26 -3.28 12.18 3.79
N LEU A 27 -3.50 11.04 4.42
CA LEU A 27 -3.56 10.93 5.88
C LEU A 27 -2.22 11.28 6.53
N ILE A 28 -1.12 10.75 6.01
CA ILE A 28 0.22 11.05 6.51
C ILE A 28 0.50 12.55 6.37
N PHE A 29 0.26 13.11 5.19
CA PHE A 29 0.46 14.54 4.93
C PHE A 29 -0.41 15.42 5.84
N GLY A 30 -1.68 15.06 6.02
CA GLY A 30 -2.58 15.83 6.85
C GLY A 30 -2.17 15.87 8.33
N ILE A 31 -1.64 14.74 8.87
CA ILE A 31 -1.23 14.66 10.28
C ILE A 31 0.15 15.29 10.50
N MET A 32 1.10 15.05 9.61
CA MET A 32 2.50 15.42 9.79
C MET A 32 2.91 16.66 9.01
N ARG A 33 2.06 17.14 8.09
CA ARG A 33 2.34 18.22 7.13
C ARG A 33 3.61 18.00 6.30
N VAL A 34 4.01 16.74 6.16
CA VAL A 34 5.19 16.33 5.39
C VAL A 34 4.79 15.26 4.39
N VAL A 35 5.26 15.40 3.15
CA VAL A 35 5.05 14.38 2.12
C VAL A 35 6.01 13.22 2.37
N ASN A 36 5.45 12.04 2.62
CA ASN A 36 6.25 10.82 2.74
C ASN A 36 6.52 10.24 1.35
N PHE A 37 7.63 10.64 0.73
CA PHE A 37 8.05 10.12 -0.58
C PHE A 37 8.35 8.61 -0.57
N ALA A 38 8.68 8.04 0.58
CA ALA A 38 8.91 6.60 0.72
C ALA A 38 7.62 5.77 0.82
N HIS A 39 6.43 6.40 0.75
CA HIS A 39 5.14 5.68 0.87
C HIS A 39 4.96 4.60 -0.20
N GLY A 40 5.37 4.87 -1.44
CA GLY A 40 5.35 3.90 -2.54
C GLY A 40 6.28 2.69 -2.28
N GLU A 41 7.43 2.92 -1.66
CA GLU A 41 8.38 1.85 -1.33
C GLU A 41 7.89 0.96 -0.19
N LEU A 42 7.09 1.49 0.74
CA LEU A 42 6.41 0.67 1.75
C LEU A 42 5.40 -0.28 1.10
N TYR A 43 4.68 0.18 0.08
CA TYR A 43 3.78 -0.67 -0.70
C TYR A 43 4.55 -1.76 -1.46
N ALA A 44 5.64 -1.39 -2.15
CA ALA A 44 6.50 -2.34 -2.85
C ALA A 44 7.13 -3.35 -1.87
N PHE A 45 7.57 -2.91 -0.70
CA PHE A 45 8.09 -3.78 0.36
C PHE A 45 7.06 -4.82 0.78
N GLY A 46 5.80 -4.44 0.99
CA GLY A 46 4.71 -5.37 1.29
C GLY A 46 4.56 -6.47 0.23
N ALA A 47 4.64 -6.09 -1.07
CA ALA A 47 4.58 -7.04 -2.18
C ALA A 47 5.79 -8.00 -2.19
N TYR A 48 7.00 -7.50 -1.92
CA TYR A 48 8.20 -8.34 -1.80
C TYR A 48 8.14 -9.28 -0.59
N MET A 49 7.57 -8.85 0.53
CA MET A 49 7.36 -9.73 1.68
C MET A 49 6.35 -10.83 1.38
N MET A 50 5.28 -10.54 0.65
CA MET A 50 4.38 -11.61 0.14
C MET A 50 5.13 -12.60 -0.74
N TYR A 51 5.96 -12.13 -1.66
CA TYR A 51 6.79 -12.99 -2.50
C TYR A 51 7.74 -13.87 -1.66
N LEU A 52 8.42 -13.30 -0.67
CA LEU A 52 9.30 -14.01 0.24
C LEU A 52 8.58 -15.17 0.94
N TRP A 53 7.43 -14.86 1.56
CA TRP A 53 6.69 -15.86 2.31
C TRP A 53 6.12 -16.96 1.43
N VAL A 54 5.52 -16.63 0.30
CA VAL A 54 4.84 -17.60 -0.56
C VAL A 54 5.83 -18.39 -1.42
N MET A 55 6.74 -17.69 -2.13
CA MET A 55 7.57 -18.32 -3.17
C MET A 55 8.91 -18.82 -2.62
N VAL A 56 9.51 -18.14 -1.64
CA VAL A 56 10.82 -18.54 -1.11
C VAL A 56 10.68 -19.48 0.08
N LEU A 57 9.76 -19.15 1.01
CA LEU A 57 9.54 -19.93 2.23
C LEU A 57 8.41 -20.97 2.11
N GLY A 58 7.68 -21.01 1.00
CA GLY A 58 6.62 -21.98 0.74
C GLY A 58 5.41 -21.84 1.68
N THR A 59 5.20 -20.67 2.28
CA THR A 59 4.10 -20.44 3.23
C THR A 59 2.78 -20.31 2.49
N ASN A 60 1.68 -20.74 3.13
CA ASN A 60 0.35 -20.56 2.58
C ASN A 60 0.03 -19.08 2.36
N PHE A 61 -0.57 -18.73 1.22
CA PHE A 61 -0.94 -17.37 0.84
C PHE A 61 -1.72 -16.63 1.93
N TYR A 62 -2.69 -17.28 2.57
CA TYR A 62 -3.53 -16.66 3.60
C TYR A 62 -2.77 -16.37 4.90
N LEU A 63 -1.72 -17.14 5.21
CA LEU A 63 -0.84 -16.89 6.34
C LEU A 63 0.24 -15.85 5.97
N ALA A 64 0.72 -15.86 4.75
CA ALA A 64 1.71 -14.91 4.23
C ALA A 64 1.18 -13.46 4.28
N LEU A 65 -0.11 -13.25 4.03
CA LEU A 65 -0.73 -11.93 3.98
C LEU A 65 -0.62 -11.18 5.32
N PRO A 66 -1.07 -11.70 6.48
CA PRO A 66 -0.90 -11.01 7.77
C PRO A 66 0.58 -10.87 8.16
N LEU A 67 1.45 -11.81 7.79
CA LEU A 67 2.89 -11.70 8.05
C LEU A 67 3.53 -10.57 7.24
N ALA A 68 3.17 -10.43 5.97
CA ALA A 68 3.65 -9.32 5.15
C ALA A 68 3.14 -7.96 5.67
N VAL A 69 1.88 -7.88 6.10
CA VAL A 69 1.32 -6.68 6.74
C VAL A 69 2.08 -6.35 8.03
N LEU A 70 2.36 -7.34 8.87
CA LEU A 70 3.12 -7.14 10.11
C LEU A 70 4.51 -6.55 9.82
N LEU A 71 5.25 -7.11 8.86
CA LEU A 71 6.57 -6.59 8.46
C LEU A 71 6.47 -5.19 7.86
N GLY A 72 5.45 -4.89 7.07
CA GLY A 72 5.17 -3.55 6.56
C GLY A 72 4.93 -2.54 7.69
N VAL A 73 4.13 -2.91 8.69
CA VAL A 73 3.89 -2.09 9.90
C VAL A 73 5.19 -1.87 10.68
N MET A 74 6.01 -2.92 10.84
CA MET A 74 7.30 -2.81 11.53
C MET A 74 8.26 -1.87 10.78
N LEU A 75 8.33 -1.96 9.45
CA LEU A 75 9.16 -1.05 8.65
C LEU A 75 8.64 0.39 8.75
N GLY A 76 7.34 0.61 8.65
CA GLY A 76 6.73 1.93 8.83
C GLY A 76 7.00 2.53 10.21
N ALA A 77 6.87 1.72 11.28
CA ALA A 77 7.19 2.13 12.64
C ALA A 77 8.69 2.45 12.82
N LEU A 78 9.57 1.65 12.20
CA LEU A 78 11.01 1.90 12.20
C LEU A 78 11.34 3.24 11.53
N MET A 79 10.73 3.51 10.37
CA MET A 79 10.90 4.80 9.68
C MET A 79 10.40 5.99 10.52
N GLU A 80 9.25 5.84 11.18
CA GLU A 80 8.77 6.88 12.10
C GLU A 80 9.77 7.12 13.21
N PHE A 81 10.20 6.06 13.89
CA PHE A 81 11.09 6.15 15.04
C PHE A 81 12.49 6.69 14.70
N VAL A 82 13.07 6.22 13.59
CA VAL A 82 14.47 6.54 13.20
C VAL A 82 14.55 7.89 12.48
N LEU A 83 13.59 8.20 11.62
CA LEU A 83 13.63 9.38 10.75
C LEU A 83 12.65 10.46 11.21
N LEU A 84 11.34 10.20 11.13
CA LEU A 84 10.32 11.23 11.30
C LEU A 84 10.28 11.79 12.73
N ARG A 85 10.44 10.93 13.73
CA ARG A 85 10.43 11.37 15.13
C ARG A 85 11.57 12.33 15.47
N LYS A 86 12.73 12.13 14.85
CA LYS A 86 13.90 12.99 15.03
C LYS A 86 13.78 14.35 14.31
N MET A 87 12.88 14.39 13.32
CA MET A 87 12.63 15.59 12.51
C MET A 87 11.48 16.46 13.05
N ARG A 88 10.91 16.10 14.19
CA ARG A 88 9.88 16.93 14.82
C ARG A 88 10.44 18.28 15.20
N GLY A 89 9.91 19.35 14.57
CA GLY A 89 10.40 20.74 14.74
C GLY A 89 11.46 21.16 13.75
N ALA A 90 11.89 20.29 12.83
CA ALA A 90 12.70 20.67 11.69
C ALA A 90 11.86 21.35 10.60
N ASP A 91 12.50 22.10 9.73
CA ASP A 91 11.86 22.70 8.57
C ASP A 91 11.26 21.65 7.64
N ILE A 92 10.17 22.02 6.96
CA ILE A 92 9.48 21.15 6.00
C ILE A 92 10.45 20.66 4.92
N ASP A 93 11.28 21.55 4.38
CA ASP A 93 12.25 21.24 3.34
C ASP A 93 13.30 20.22 3.80
N THR A 94 13.83 20.36 5.01
CA THR A 94 14.76 19.40 5.62
C THR A 94 14.11 18.03 5.77
N THR A 95 12.87 17.98 6.22
CA THR A 95 12.15 16.73 6.38
C THR A 95 11.86 16.07 5.04
N MET A 96 11.49 16.85 4.00
CA MET A 96 11.31 16.36 2.64
C MET A 96 12.58 15.76 2.07
N LEU A 97 13.74 16.42 2.22
CA LEU A 97 15.03 15.90 1.75
C LEU A 97 15.39 14.56 2.39
N ILE A 98 15.15 14.42 3.69
CA ILE A 98 15.39 13.16 4.41
C ILE A 98 14.45 12.06 3.91
N MET A 99 13.19 12.39 3.64
CA MET A 99 12.23 11.42 3.09
C MET A 99 12.57 11.01 1.66
N ILE A 100 13.13 11.92 0.84
CA ILE A 100 13.68 11.57 -0.49
C ILE A 100 14.88 10.63 -0.34
N GLY A 101 15.79 10.92 0.60
CA GLY A 101 16.91 10.03 0.92
C GLY A 101 16.45 8.65 1.35
N ALA A 102 15.43 8.57 2.22
CA ALA A 102 14.82 7.32 2.64
C ALA A 102 14.17 6.55 1.48
N TRP A 103 13.47 7.26 0.59
CA TRP A 103 12.93 6.68 -0.64
C TRP A 103 14.02 6.04 -1.48
N ILE A 104 15.08 6.78 -1.82
CA ILE A 104 16.21 6.28 -2.63
C ILE A 104 16.88 5.08 -1.94
N ALA A 105 17.09 5.15 -0.63
CA ALA A 105 17.70 4.07 0.13
C ALA A 105 16.86 2.80 0.10
N LEU A 106 15.53 2.90 0.34
CA LEU A 106 14.62 1.76 0.28
C LEU A 106 14.53 1.17 -1.12
N GLN A 107 14.38 2.01 -2.15
CA GLN A 107 14.33 1.59 -3.54
C GLN A 107 15.58 0.79 -3.93
N ASN A 108 16.77 1.33 -3.65
CA ASN A 108 18.02 0.65 -3.96
C ASN A 108 18.20 -0.65 -3.15
N THR A 109 17.83 -0.64 -1.86
CA THR A 109 17.88 -1.84 -1.03
C THR A 109 16.99 -2.95 -1.59
N GLN A 110 15.76 -2.62 -1.98
CA GLN A 110 14.83 -3.57 -2.59
C GLN A 110 15.37 -4.06 -3.94
N GLN A 111 15.93 -3.19 -4.76
CA GLN A 111 16.48 -3.52 -6.07
C GLN A 111 17.73 -4.44 -5.95
N LEU A 112 18.59 -4.20 -4.96
CA LEU A 112 19.75 -5.05 -4.68
C LEU A 112 19.34 -6.42 -4.12
N THR A 113 18.30 -6.46 -3.30
CA THR A 113 17.84 -7.71 -2.65
C THR A 113 17.05 -8.59 -3.62
N TRP A 114 16.12 -7.98 -4.39
CA TRP A 114 15.16 -8.71 -5.21
C TRP A 114 15.45 -8.65 -6.71
N THR A 115 16.47 -7.90 -7.13
CA THR A 115 16.80 -7.59 -8.52
C THR A 115 15.72 -6.75 -9.22
N GLY A 116 16.01 -6.18 -10.39
CA GLY A 116 15.03 -5.39 -11.18
C GLY A 116 14.05 -6.26 -12.00
N VAL A 117 14.03 -7.57 -11.77
CA VAL A 117 13.14 -8.48 -12.51
C VAL A 117 11.78 -8.57 -11.83
N ALA A 118 10.71 -8.44 -12.62
CA ALA A 118 9.36 -8.58 -12.12
C ALA A 118 9.14 -9.95 -11.46
N LYS A 119 8.61 -9.93 -10.24
CA LYS A 119 8.28 -11.14 -9.47
C LYS A 119 6.78 -11.41 -9.56
N SER A 120 6.42 -12.68 -9.67
CA SER A 120 5.03 -13.14 -9.62
C SER A 120 4.85 -14.08 -8.44
N ILE A 121 3.64 -14.12 -7.90
CA ILE A 121 3.24 -15.00 -6.82
C ILE A 121 2.17 -15.94 -7.38
N ASP A 122 2.29 -17.22 -7.09
CA ASP A 122 1.25 -18.19 -7.44
C ASP A 122 -0.04 -17.85 -6.70
N SER A 123 -1.08 -17.61 -7.47
CA SER A 123 -2.37 -17.22 -6.94
C SER A 123 -3.11 -18.43 -6.38
N PRO A 124 -3.69 -18.35 -5.18
CA PRO A 124 -4.56 -19.41 -4.65
C PRO A 124 -5.92 -19.48 -5.36
N PHE A 125 -6.18 -18.54 -6.29
CA PHE A 125 -7.45 -18.45 -7.00
C PHE A 125 -7.40 -19.19 -8.34
N PRO A 126 -8.57 -19.63 -8.87
CA PRO A 126 -8.65 -20.27 -10.17
C PRO A 126 -8.04 -19.42 -11.29
N THR A 127 -7.30 -20.06 -12.19
CA THR A 127 -6.70 -19.41 -13.36
C THR A 127 -7.72 -19.02 -14.42
N SER A 128 -8.87 -19.72 -14.46
CA SER A 128 -9.98 -19.41 -15.36
C SER A 128 -10.60 -18.07 -14.98
N PRO A 129 -10.69 -17.08 -15.89
CA PRO A 129 -11.32 -15.82 -15.59
C PRO A 129 -12.83 -15.98 -15.37
N LEU A 130 -13.40 -15.13 -14.52
CA LEU A 130 -14.85 -14.98 -14.40
C LEU A 130 -15.35 -14.23 -15.64
N VAL A 131 -16.18 -14.88 -16.44
CA VAL A 131 -16.78 -14.30 -17.64
C VAL A 131 -18.18 -13.80 -17.31
N LEU A 132 -18.39 -12.49 -17.39
CA LEU A 132 -19.67 -11.82 -17.18
C LEU A 132 -20.11 -11.20 -18.51
N GLY A 133 -20.84 -11.99 -19.30
CA GLY A 133 -21.24 -11.58 -20.67
C GLY A 133 -20.03 -11.42 -21.59
N SER A 134 -19.77 -10.18 -22.03
CA SER A 134 -18.63 -9.84 -22.90
C SER A 134 -17.36 -9.42 -22.15
N VAL A 135 -17.39 -9.41 -20.80
CA VAL A 135 -16.28 -8.96 -19.95
C VAL A 135 -15.67 -10.11 -19.18
N SER A 136 -14.35 -10.16 -19.13
CA SER A 136 -13.62 -11.17 -18.36
C SER A 136 -12.78 -10.53 -17.24
N VAL A 137 -12.87 -11.08 -16.03
CA VAL A 137 -12.15 -10.60 -14.85
C VAL A 137 -11.44 -11.76 -14.17
N SER A 138 -10.16 -11.59 -13.90
CA SER A 138 -9.40 -12.54 -13.07
C SER A 138 -9.86 -12.46 -11.61
N TRP A 139 -10.01 -13.62 -10.97
CA TRP A 139 -10.34 -13.72 -9.54
C TRP A 139 -9.38 -12.94 -8.64
N ASN A 140 -8.10 -12.93 -9.00
CA ASN A 140 -7.10 -12.14 -8.29
C ASN A 140 -7.41 -10.64 -8.30
N ARG A 141 -7.80 -10.10 -9.45
CA ARG A 141 -8.17 -8.67 -9.57
C ARG A 141 -9.42 -8.35 -8.78
N LEU A 142 -10.40 -9.23 -8.79
CA LEU A 142 -11.63 -9.07 -8.02
C LEU A 142 -11.31 -9.08 -6.51
N PHE A 143 -10.48 -10.01 -6.06
CA PHE A 143 -10.02 -10.05 -4.67
C PHE A 143 -9.32 -8.76 -4.25
N VAL A 144 -8.35 -8.27 -5.04
CA VAL A 144 -7.64 -7.01 -4.77
C VAL A 144 -8.61 -5.83 -4.69
N PHE A 145 -9.59 -5.77 -5.58
CA PHE A 145 -10.60 -4.71 -5.59
C PHE A 145 -11.48 -4.74 -4.32
N ILE A 146 -11.96 -5.92 -3.95
CA ILE A 146 -12.77 -6.09 -2.73
C ILE A 146 -11.96 -5.70 -1.48
N VAL A 147 -10.71 -6.15 -1.39
CA VAL A 147 -9.83 -5.80 -0.28
C VAL A 147 -9.56 -4.30 -0.25
N ALA A 148 -9.31 -3.67 -1.39
CA ALA A 148 -9.10 -2.22 -1.46
C ALA A 148 -10.34 -1.45 -0.96
N LEU A 149 -11.54 -1.82 -1.39
CA LEU A 149 -12.80 -1.22 -0.91
C LEU A 149 -13.01 -1.45 0.58
N ALA A 150 -12.73 -2.64 1.09
CA ALA A 150 -12.83 -2.95 2.50
C ALA A 150 -11.86 -2.10 3.35
N LEU A 151 -10.62 -1.93 2.89
CA LEU A 151 -9.62 -1.10 3.56
C LEU A 151 -9.96 0.39 3.49
N ILE A 152 -10.48 0.89 2.37
CA ILE A 152 -11.01 2.26 2.25
C ILE A 152 -12.16 2.48 3.24
N GLY A 153 -13.10 1.55 3.30
CA GLY A 153 -14.22 1.60 4.24
C GLY A 153 -13.76 1.54 5.71
N ALA A 154 -12.80 0.66 6.01
CA ALA A 154 -12.20 0.57 7.35
C ALA A 154 -11.50 1.88 7.74
N THR A 155 -10.73 2.47 6.84
CA THR A 155 -10.07 3.76 7.04
C THR A 155 -11.08 4.88 7.29
N TYR A 156 -12.16 4.92 6.51
CA TYR A 156 -13.26 5.86 6.73
C TYR A 156 -13.89 5.71 8.13
N VAL A 157 -14.16 4.48 8.55
CA VAL A 157 -14.73 4.20 9.88
C VAL A 157 -13.74 4.61 10.99
N ILE A 158 -12.46 4.27 10.85
CA ILE A 158 -11.42 4.63 11.82
C ILE A 158 -11.37 6.16 11.98
N ILE A 159 -11.30 6.91 10.88
CA ILE A 159 -11.19 8.37 10.91
C ILE A 159 -12.46 9.02 11.49
N ASN A 160 -13.64 8.55 11.12
CA ASN A 160 -14.88 9.22 11.49
C ASN A 160 -15.50 8.74 12.80
N ARG A 161 -15.26 7.50 13.20
CA ARG A 161 -15.96 6.86 14.31
C ARG A 161 -15.08 6.53 15.52
N THR A 162 -13.74 6.61 15.43
CA THR A 162 -12.85 6.24 16.52
C THR A 162 -12.24 7.43 17.27
N ARG A 163 -11.69 7.17 18.47
CA ARG A 163 -10.96 8.18 19.25
C ARG A 163 -9.68 8.62 18.54
N LEU A 164 -9.01 7.70 17.84
CA LEU A 164 -7.84 8.00 17.01
C LEU A 164 -8.19 8.98 15.89
N GLY A 165 -9.30 8.77 15.21
CA GLY A 165 -9.77 9.68 14.17
C GLY A 165 -10.13 11.07 14.70
N LYS A 166 -10.65 11.18 15.93
CA LYS A 166 -10.86 12.49 16.58
C LYS A 166 -9.55 13.22 16.85
N ALA A 167 -8.53 12.51 17.36
CA ALA A 167 -7.20 13.07 17.57
C ALA A 167 -6.55 13.51 16.26
N MET A 168 -6.64 12.68 15.20
CA MET A 168 -6.16 13.03 13.86
C MET A 168 -6.81 14.31 13.35
N ARG A 169 -8.14 14.44 13.43
CA ARG A 169 -8.84 15.65 12.97
C ARG A 169 -8.50 16.88 13.79
N ALA A 170 -8.20 16.76 15.07
CA ALA A 170 -7.75 17.88 15.88
C ALA A 170 -6.41 18.43 15.40
N THR A 171 -5.48 17.56 14.98
CA THR A 171 -4.18 17.99 14.41
C THR A 171 -4.28 18.64 13.03
N PHE A 172 -5.40 18.47 12.30
CA PHE A 172 -5.64 19.15 11.02
C PHE A 172 -6.09 20.61 11.20
N GLN A 173 -6.60 20.99 12.38
CA GLN A 173 -7.18 22.32 12.63
C GLN A 173 -6.19 23.31 13.23
N ASP A 174 -5.03 22.86 13.72
CA ASP A 174 -3.92 23.67 14.18
C ASP A 174 -2.87 23.85 13.05
#